data_fe9d7fb96473fed886fc76a7f81431ca
#
_entry.id   fe9d7fb96473fed886fc76a7f81431ca
#
_cell.length_a   1.000
_cell.length_b   1.000
_cell.length_c   1.000
_cell.angle_alpha   90.00
_cell.angle_beta   90.00
_cell.angle_gamma   90.00
#
_symmetry.space_group_name_H-M   'P 1'
#
loop_
_entity.id
_entity.type
_entity.pdbx_description
1 polymer ?
#
loop_
_entity_poly.entity_id
_entity_poly.type
_entity_poly.pdbx_seq_one_letter_code
_entity_poly.pdbx_strand_id
1 'polypeptide(L)'
;MKKALITGITGQDGSYLAEFLLEKGYDVHGMIRRSSVDFRERITHLEGKGNFHLHYGDLSDSMSLIGIINKVRPDELYNLAAQSHVQVSFDVPEYSGEVDAIGVTRILEAVRQCGLADTCRIYQASTSELYGKVEEVPQNEKTPFHPYSPYAVAKQYGFWITKEYREAYNMFCCSGSLFNHESERRGETFVTRKITLAAARIKQGKQDKLYLGNLSSLRDWGYAKDYVECMWLILQNNRPEDFVIATGTQHSVREFCQLAFHYVGIELRWEGEGLDEKGIDQESGKILIEVSPDFYRPTDVVNLWGDPTKARTELGWNPTKTSFEQLVKLMVDHDMEKVAVERAEEHICCNLAEYLEKGVVK
;
A
#
# COMPACT_ATOMS: atom_id res chain seq x y z
N MET A 1 5.24 24.97 -14.43
CA MET A 1 4.58 23.95 -13.60
C MET A 1 5.41 22.67 -13.70
N LYS A 2 5.86 22.10 -12.57
CA LYS A 2 6.59 20.83 -12.59
C LYS A 2 5.67 19.71 -13.05
N LYS A 3 6.22 18.76 -13.80
CA LYS A 3 5.50 17.56 -14.26
C LYS A 3 5.90 16.35 -13.44
N ALA A 4 4.92 15.65 -12.89
CA ALA A 4 5.13 14.40 -12.19
C ALA A 4 4.50 13.23 -12.96
N LEU A 5 5.25 12.14 -13.13
CA LEU A 5 4.73 10.88 -13.65
C LEU A 5 4.65 9.87 -12.51
N ILE A 6 3.45 9.31 -12.28
CA ILE A 6 3.18 8.33 -11.24
C ILE A 6 2.79 7.00 -11.90
N THR A 7 3.59 5.96 -11.73
CA THR A 7 3.15 4.59 -12.03
C THR A 7 2.37 4.02 -10.86
N GLY A 8 1.39 3.16 -11.11
CA GLY A 8 0.53 2.64 -10.02
C GLY A 8 -0.40 3.69 -9.41
N ILE A 9 -0.79 4.71 -10.18
CA ILE A 9 -1.61 5.84 -9.71
C ILE A 9 -2.98 5.41 -9.14
N THR A 10 -3.53 4.28 -9.55
CA THR A 10 -4.80 3.73 -9.07
C THR A 10 -4.68 2.98 -7.74
N GLY A 11 -3.45 2.79 -7.24
CA GLY A 11 -3.19 2.20 -5.93
C GLY A 11 -3.50 3.18 -4.79
N GLN A 12 -3.39 2.67 -3.55
CA GLN A 12 -3.53 3.49 -2.35
C GLN A 12 -2.60 4.72 -2.40
N ASP A 13 -1.29 4.48 -2.48
CA ASP A 13 -0.27 5.53 -2.42
C ASP A 13 -0.31 6.43 -3.65
N GLY A 14 -0.49 5.84 -4.83
CA GLY A 14 -0.57 6.59 -6.08
C GLY A 14 -1.73 7.59 -6.10
N SER A 15 -2.89 7.22 -5.55
CA SER A 15 -4.05 8.11 -5.48
C SER A 15 -3.84 9.27 -4.51
N TYR A 16 -3.26 9.03 -3.33
CA TYR A 16 -2.93 10.10 -2.38
C TYR A 16 -1.79 10.99 -2.87
N LEU A 17 -0.78 10.40 -3.50
CA LEU A 17 0.32 11.18 -4.08
C LEU A 17 -0.18 12.09 -5.21
N ALA A 18 -1.12 11.61 -6.04
CA ALA A 18 -1.73 12.42 -7.08
C ALA A 18 -2.47 13.64 -6.49
N GLU A 19 -3.29 13.43 -5.46
CA GLU A 19 -3.96 14.52 -4.74
C GLU A 19 -2.94 15.53 -4.18
N PHE A 20 -1.96 15.03 -3.45
CA PHE A 20 -0.92 15.84 -2.82
C PHE A 20 -0.11 16.69 -3.82
N LEU A 21 0.26 16.11 -4.97
CA LEU A 21 1.00 16.82 -6.00
C LEU A 21 0.12 17.84 -6.75
N LEU A 22 -1.16 17.53 -6.97
CA LEU A 22 -2.12 18.50 -7.54
C LEU A 22 -2.31 19.70 -6.61
N GLU A 23 -2.41 19.50 -5.30
CA GLU A 23 -2.48 20.57 -4.29
C GLU A 23 -1.21 21.43 -4.29
N LYS A 24 -0.05 20.85 -4.59
CA LYS A 24 1.22 21.57 -4.77
C LYS A 24 1.37 22.25 -6.14
N GLY A 25 0.38 22.16 -7.01
CA GLY A 25 0.38 22.82 -8.32
C GLY A 25 1.20 22.10 -9.39
N TYR A 26 1.40 20.78 -9.27
CA TYR A 26 2.02 19.97 -10.33
C TYR A 26 1.05 19.70 -11.48
N ASP A 27 1.62 19.43 -12.66
CA ASP A 27 0.97 18.76 -13.78
C ASP A 27 1.18 17.25 -13.59
N VAL A 28 0.11 16.54 -13.19
CA VAL A 28 0.18 15.14 -12.75
C VAL A 28 -0.22 14.20 -13.87
N HIS A 29 0.69 13.33 -14.22
CA HIS A 29 0.49 12.27 -15.21
C HIS A 29 0.50 10.91 -14.51
N GLY A 30 -0.56 10.13 -14.67
CA GLY A 30 -0.68 8.79 -14.13
C GLY A 30 -0.56 7.71 -15.18
N MET A 31 0.20 6.65 -14.89
CA MET A 31 0.21 5.45 -15.71
C MET A 31 -0.77 4.42 -15.16
N ILE A 32 -1.67 3.94 -16.01
CA ILE A 32 -2.64 2.88 -15.72
C ILE A 32 -2.49 1.73 -16.72
N ARG A 33 -2.73 0.50 -16.26
CA ARG A 33 -2.78 -0.67 -17.14
C ARG A 33 -4.09 -0.70 -17.92
N ARG A 34 -4.08 -1.28 -19.12
CA ARG A 34 -5.31 -1.55 -19.84
C ARG A 34 -6.06 -2.70 -19.18
N SER A 35 -7.30 -2.48 -18.83
CA SER A 35 -8.22 -3.48 -18.28
C SER A 35 -9.60 -3.34 -18.91
N SER A 36 -10.36 -4.42 -18.94
CA SER A 36 -11.79 -4.42 -19.29
C SER A 36 -12.69 -4.02 -18.11
N VAL A 37 -12.16 -4.06 -16.89
CA VAL A 37 -12.84 -3.64 -15.65
C VAL A 37 -12.28 -2.29 -15.23
N ASP A 38 -13.14 -1.38 -14.81
CA ASP A 38 -12.72 -0.09 -14.25
C ASP A 38 -12.16 -0.29 -12.84
N PHE A 39 -10.95 0.15 -12.61
CA PHE A 39 -10.24 0.11 -11.32
C PHE A 39 -9.75 1.51 -10.90
N ARG A 40 -10.39 2.57 -11.43
CA ARG A 40 -10.00 3.98 -11.19
C ARG A 40 -10.75 4.61 -10.03
N GLU A 41 -11.54 3.86 -9.28
CA GLU A 41 -12.38 4.36 -8.18
C GLU A 41 -11.65 5.37 -7.27
N ARG A 42 -10.38 5.08 -6.91
CA ARG A 42 -9.59 5.93 -6.02
C ARG A 42 -9.15 7.26 -6.63
N ILE A 43 -9.26 7.42 -7.96
CA ILE A 43 -8.81 8.63 -8.69
C ILE A 43 -9.90 9.27 -9.55
N THR A 44 -11.11 8.70 -9.59
CA THR A 44 -12.23 9.20 -10.42
C THR A 44 -12.55 10.67 -10.11
N HIS A 45 -12.48 11.08 -8.85
CA HIS A 45 -12.70 12.46 -8.40
C HIS A 45 -11.64 13.46 -8.88
N LEU A 46 -10.52 13.00 -9.46
CA LEU A 46 -9.48 13.82 -10.06
C LEU A 46 -9.70 14.01 -11.56
N GLU A 47 -10.53 13.19 -12.19
CA GLU A 47 -10.81 13.27 -13.63
C GLU A 47 -11.49 14.60 -13.97
N GLY A 48 -11.12 15.16 -15.12
CA GLY A 48 -11.61 16.47 -15.58
C GLY A 48 -10.84 17.67 -15.06
N LYS A 49 -9.91 17.52 -14.11
CA LYS A 49 -8.97 18.60 -13.76
C LYS A 49 -7.97 18.81 -14.90
N GLY A 50 -7.73 20.06 -15.28
CA GLY A 50 -6.90 20.41 -16.45
C GLY A 50 -5.42 20.05 -16.34
N ASN A 51 -4.95 19.76 -15.12
CA ASN A 51 -3.58 19.34 -14.79
C ASN A 51 -3.49 17.90 -14.27
N PHE A 52 -4.46 17.04 -14.64
CA PHE A 52 -4.47 15.60 -14.34
C PHE A 52 -4.68 14.79 -15.62
N HIS A 53 -3.74 13.89 -15.93
CA HIS A 53 -3.71 13.14 -17.18
C HIS A 53 -3.42 11.68 -16.95
N LEU A 54 -4.10 10.80 -17.69
CA LEU A 54 -3.88 9.34 -17.63
C LEU A 54 -3.30 8.83 -18.93
N HIS A 55 -2.38 7.85 -18.82
CA HIS A 55 -1.71 7.17 -19.93
C HIS A 55 -1.77 5.66 -19.74
N TYR A 56 -2.04 4.92 -20.82
CA TYR A 56 -1.96 3.46 -20.79
C TYR A 56 -0.52 2.99 -20.94
N GLY A 57 -0.05 2.17 -20.02
CA GLY A 57 1.28 1.56 -20.03
C GLY A 57 1.40 0.42 -19.04
N ASP A 58 2.43 -0.40 -19.17
CA ASP A 58 2.71 -1.53 -18.29
C ASP A 58 4.22 -1.61 -18.00
N LEU A 59 4.62 -2.00 -16.79
CA LEU A 59 6.02 -2.21 -16.43
C LEU A 59 6.69 -3.35 -17.21
N SER A 60 5.90 -4.25 -17.76
CA SER A 60 6.37 -5.32 -18.64
C SER A 60 6.58 -4.89 -20.11
N ASP A 61 6.17 -3.66 -20.47
CA ASP A 61 6.23 -3.15 -21.87
C ASP A 61 7.12 -1.90 -21.96
N SER A 62 8.38 -2.11 -22.39
CA SER A 62 9.37 -1.04 -22.56
C SER A 62 8.93 0.04 -23.55
N MET A 63 8.19 -0.34 -24.62
CA MET A 63 7.80 0.63 -25.65
C MET A 63 6.74 1.59 -25.11
N SER A 64 5.78 1.11 -24.31
CA SER A 64 4.79 1.98 -23.67
C SER A 64 5.45 2.94 -22.69
N LEU A 65 6.43 2.48 -21.89
CA LEU A 65 7.18 3.31 -20.95
C LEU A 65 7.96 4.41 -21.68
N ILE A 66 8.73 4.08 -22.72
CA ILE A 66 9.47 5.04 -23.53
C ILE A 66 8.50 6.06 -24.16
N GLY A 67 7.39 5.60 -24.72
CA GLY A 67 6.37 6.46 -25.33
C GLY A 67 5.78 7.47 -24.34
N ILE A 68 5.42 7.02 -23.15
CA ILE A 68 4.87 7.87 -22.07
C ILE A 68 5.93 8.88 -21.59
N ILE A 69 7.12 8.41 -21.22
CA ILE A 69 8.20 9.25 -20.69
C ILE A 69 8.64 10.31 -21.71
N ASN A 70 8.76 9.91 -22.98
CA ASN A 70 9.11 10.86 -24.05
C ASN A 70 8.02 11.91 -24.30
N LYS A 71 6.74 11.53 -24.18
CA LYS A 71 5.59 12.45 -24.33
C LYS A 71 5.47 13.40 -23.16
N VAL A 72 5.57 12.90 -21.94
CA VAL A 72 5.38 13.67 -20.71
C VAL A 72 6.59 14.54 -20.40
N ARG A 73 7.79 13.98 -20.56
CA ARG A 73 9.07 14.57 -20.12
C ARG A 73 9.00 15.05 -18.66
N PRO A 74 8.83 14.08 -17.70
CA PRO A 74 8.61 14.42 -16.31
C PRO A 74 9.85 15.04 -15.64
N ASP A 75 9.64 15.99 -14.75
CA ASP A 75 10.65 16.48 -13.81
C ASP A 75 10.86 15.50 -12.66
N GLU A 76 9.78 14.83 -12.26
CA GLU A 76 9.77 13.85 -11.17
C GLU A 76 8.99 12.60 -11.61
N LEU A 77 9.56 11.41 -11.36
CA LEU A 77 8.93 10.12 -11.63
C LEU A 77 8.83 9.32 -10.33
N TYR A 78 7.62 8.93 -9.97
CA TYR A 78 7.32 8.09 -8.80
C TYR A 78 6.90 6.70 -9.26
N ASN A 79 7.80 5.71 -9.10
CA ASN A 79 7.51 4.33 -9.44
C ASN A 79 6.89 3.60 -8.25
N LEU A 80 5.55 3.58 -8.23
CA LEU A 80 4.75 2.92 -7.19
C LEU A 80 4.06 1.65 -7.70
N ALA A 81 4.11 1.39 -9.03
CA ALA A 81 3.52 0.19 -9.60
C ALA A 81 4.30 -1.06 -9.18
N ALA A 82 3.58 -2.07 -8.73
CA ALA A 82 4.14 -3.35 -8.29
C ALA A 82 3.06 -4.45 -8.27
N GLN A 83 3.49 -5.72 -8.28
CA GLN A 83 2.73 -6.82 -7.71
C GLN A 83 3.02 -6.82 -6.20
N SER A 84 2.23 -6.13 -5.38
CA SER A 84 2.55 -5.82 -3.99
C SER A 84 2.02 -6.83 -2.96
N HIS A 85 1.31 -7.87 -3.39
CA HIS A 85 0.76 -8.86 -2.48
C HIS A 85 1.76 -10.00 -2.24
N VAL A 86 2.37 -10.02 -1.05
CA VAL A 86 3.46 -10.96 -0.70
C VAL A 86 3.03 -12.42 -0.87
N GLN A 87 1.83 -12.82 -0.38
CA GLN A 87 1.35 -14.19 -0.54
C GLN A 87 1.22 -14.59 -2.01
N VAL A 88 0.65 -13.74 -2.85
CA VAL A 88 0.48 -13.99 -4.30
C VAL A 88 1.83 -14.19 -5.00
N SER A 89 2.92 -13.60 -4.49
CA SER A 89 4.24 -13.78 -5.10
C SER A 89 4.75 -15.22 -5.05
N PHE A 90 4.25 -16.05 -4.12
CA PHE A 90 4.57 -17.48 -4.08
C PHE A 90 3.83 -18.26 -5.18
N ASP A 91 2.65 -17.78 -5.58
CA ASP A 91 1.86 -18.42 -6.65
C ASP A 91 2.32 -17.98 -8.04
N VAL A 92 2.78 -16.72 -8.19
CA VAL A 92 3.20 -16.12 -9.47
C VAL A 92 4.59 -15.46 -9.36
N PRO A 93 5.65 -16.22 -9.04
CA PRO A 93 6.98 -15.66 -8.79
C PRO A 93 7.63 -15.01 -10.02
N GLU A 94 7.41 -15.57 -11.22
CA GLU A 94 7.92 -15.00 -12.47
C GLU A 94 7.31 -13.62 -12.74
N TYR A 95 5.99 -13.50 -12.63
CA TYR A 95 5.30 -12.23 -12.82
C TYR A 95 5.78 -11.18 -11.79
N SER A 96 5.96 -11.58 -10.54
CA SER A 96 6.51 -10.70 -9.50
C SER A 96 7.92 -10.22 -9.86
N GLY A 97 8.79 -11.11 -10.34
CA GLY A 97 10.13 -10.76 -10.83
C GLY A 97 10.10 -9.84 -12.05
N GLU A 98 9.21 -10.12 -12.99
CA GLU A 98 9.07 -9.34 -14.23
C GLU A 98 8.62 -7.89 -13.95
N VAL A 99 7.67 -7.69 -13.06
CA VAL A 99 7.12 -6.37 -12.72
C VAL A 99 7.99 -5.63 -11.71
N ASP A 100 8.33 -6.30 -10.60
CA ASP A 100 8.92 -5.63 -9.43
C ASP A 100 10.45 -5.53 -9.49
N ALA A 101 11.09 -6.33 -10.37
CA ALA A 101 12.54 -6.27 -10.61
C ALA A 101 12.83 -5.67 -11.99
N ILE A 102 12.54 -6.40 -13.07
CA ILE A 102 12.89 -5.98 -14.44
C ILE A 102 12.12 -4.72 -14.85
N GLY A 103 10.88 -4.56 -14.38
CA GLY A 103 10.09 -3.33 -14.61
C GLY A 103 10.79 -2.06 -14.11
N VAL A 104 11.54 -2.14 -12.99
CA VAL A 104 12.33 -1.01 -12.48
C VAL A 104 13.46 -0.67 -13.46
N THR A 105 14.19 -1.66 -13.95
CA THR A 105 15.24 -1.46 -14.96
C THR A 105 14.67 -0.80 -16.22
N ARG A 106 13.50 -1.23 -16.70
CA ARG A 106 12.83 -0.63 -17.86
C ARG A 106 12.50 0.84 -17.67
N ILE A 107 12.04 1.25 -16.48
CA ILE A 107 11.80 2.66 -16.17
C ILE A 107 13.10 3.45 -16.20
N LEU A 108 14.13 2.99 -15.51
CA LEU A 108 15.43 3.67 -15.45
C LEU A 108 16.03 3.82 -16.85
N GLU A 109 16.02 2.76 -17.65
CA GLU A 109 16.47 2.79 -19.06
C GLU A 109 15.59 3.71 -19.92
N ALA A 110 14.28 3.69 -19.76
CA ALA A 110 13.40 4.57 -20.52
C ALA A 110 13.70 6.04 -20.24
N VAL A 111 13.93 6.42 -18.97
CA VAL A 111 14.34 7.80 -18.61
C VAL A 111 15.69 8.14 -19.26
N ARG A 112 16.66 7.25 -19.20
CA ARG A 112 17.99 7.44 -19.81
C ARG A 112 17.92 7.55 -21.33
N GLN A 113 17.19 6.66 -21.99
CA GLN A 113 17.00 6.65 -23.45
C GLN A 113 16.23 7.88 -23.97
N CYS A 114 15.34 8.43 -23.18
CA CYS A 114 14.64 9.68 -23.49
C CYS A 114 15.50 10.94 -23.25
N GLY A 115 16.77 10.82 -22.83
CA GLY A 115 17.66 11.93 -22.56
C GLY A 115 17.22 12.75 -21.35
N LEU A 116 16.72 12.11 -20.31
CA LEU A 116 16.25 12.75 -19.07
C LEU A 116 17.10 12.38 -17.85
N ALA A 117 18.22 11.69 -18.04
CA ALA A 117 19.07 11.21 -16.95
C ALA A 117 19.51 12.35 -15.98
N ASP A 118 19.82 13.53 -16.51
CA ASP A 118 20.31 14.69 -15.72
C ASP A 118 19.17 15.56 -15.15
N THR A 119 17.93 15.37 -15.58
CA THR A 119 16.84 16.30 -15.27
C THR A 119 15.67 15.68 -14.53
N CYS A 120 15.40 14.39 -14.71
CA CYS A 120 14.30 13.69 -14.05
C CYS A 120 14.76 13.09 -12.72
N ARG A 121 14.09 13.46 -11.63
CA ARG A 121 14.29 12.84 -10.32
C ARG A 121 13.37 11.63 -10.17
N ILE A 122 13.91 10.49 -9.76
CA ILE A 122 13.19 9.23 -9.70
C ILE A 122 13.07 8.73 -8.26
N TYR A 123 11.85 8.50 -7.82
CA TYR A 123 11.54 7.79 -6.59
C TYR A 123 11.14 6.34 -6.91
N GLN A 124 11.83 5.38 -6.32
CA GLN A 124 11.52 3.97 -6.35
C GLN A 124 10.89 3.55 -5.02
N ALA A 125 9.65 3.08 -5.06
CA ALA A 125 9.05 2.46 -3.90
C ALA A 125 9.73 1.12 -3.62
N SER A 126 10.48 1.04 -2.52
CA SER A 126 11.03 -0.16 -1.95
C SER A 126 10.14 -0.66 -0.81
N THR A 127 10.61 -1.55 0.05
CA THR A 127 9.78 -2.20 1.07
C THR A 127 10.59 -2.66 2.26
N SER A 128 10.01 -2.67 3.45
CA SER A 128 10.58 -3.28 4.65
C SER A 128 10.74 -4.80 4.55
N GLU A 129 10.04 -5.45 3.60
CA GLU A 129 10.18 -6.89 3.33
C GLU A 129 11.60 -7.27 2.85
N LEU A 130 12.43 -6.30 2.43
CA LEU A 130 13.85 -6.54 2.12
C LEU A 130 14.62 -7.05 3.34
N TYR A 131 14.27 -6.60 4.54
CA TYR A 131 14.91 -7.04 5.78
C TYR A 131 14.57 -8.48 6.14
N GLY A 132 13.37 -8.96 5.77
CA GLY A 132 12.92 -10.34 5.79
C GLY A 132 13.21 -11.07 7.09
N LYS A 133 14.17 -12.01 7.09
CA LYS A 133 14.68 -12.64 8.29
C LYS A 133 15.62 -11.68 9.02
N VAL A 134 15.03 -10.84 9.85
CA VAL A 134 15.63 -9.67 10.47
C VAL A 134 16.88 -10.02 11.29
N GLU A 135 17.99 -9.34 11.05
CA GLU A 135 19.26 -9.54 11.77
C GLU A 135 19.44 -8.55 12.92
N GLU A 136 18.80 -7.38 12.84
CA GLU A 136 18.83 -6.35 13.89
C GLU A 136 17.53 -5.55 13.95
N VAL A 137 17.26 -4.95 15.10
CA VAL A 137 16.07 -4.10 15.36
C VAL A 137 16.49 -2.86 16.15
N PRO A 138 15.91 -1.67 15.85
CA PRO A 138 15.10 -1.38 14.67
C PRO A 138 15.92 -1.40 13.38
N GLN A 139 15.27 -1.64 12.22
CA GLN A 139 15.91 -1.64 10.91
C GLN A 139 16.13 -0.20 10.42
N ASN A 140 17.30 0.06 9.87
CA ASN A 140 17.69 1.34 9.27
C ASN A 140 18.32 1.14 7.89
N GLU A 141 18.82 2.20 7.26
CA GLU A 141 19.40 2.19 5.90
C GLU A 141 20.68 1.36 5.78
N LYS A 142 21.29 0.94 6.91
CA LYS A 142 22.51 0.13 6.95
C LYS A 142 22.25 -1.32 7.31
N THR A 143 21.06 -1.65 7.79
CA THR A 143 20.67 -3.00 8.16
C THR A 143 20.76 -3.93 6.94
N PRO A 144 21.44 -5.07 7.04
CA PRO A 144 21.55 -6.04 5.94
C PRO A 144 20.19 -6.54 5.50
N PHE A 145 20.03 -6.74 4.19
CA PHE A 145 18.83 -7.35 3.62
C PHE A 145 18.91 -8.87 3.65
N HIS A 146 17.83 -9.51 4.04
CA HIS A 146 17.64 -10.96 4.00
C HIS A 146 16.24 -11.30 3.52
N PRO A 147 15.91 -11.03 2.23
CA PRO A 147 14.54 -11.16 1.71
C PRO A 147 13.98 -12.57 1.94
N TYR A 148 12.70 -12.64 2.29
CA TYR A 148 12.07 -13.88 2.75
C TYR A 148 10.79 -14.21 1.99
N SER A 149 10.67 -13.73 0.74
CA SER A 149 9.62 -14.04 -0.22
C SER A 149 10.07 -13.71 -1.66
N PRO A 150 9.44 -14.30 -2.71
CA PRO A 150 9.72 -13.93 -4.10
C PRO A 150 9.50 -12.43 -4.36
N TYR A 151 8.47 -11.83 -3.77
CA TYR A 151 8.25 -10.38 -3.78
C TYR A 151 9.46 -9.61 -3.23
N ALA A 152 9.93 -9.97 -2.04
CA ALA A 152 11.05 -9.29 -1.40
C ALA A 152 12.35 -9.40 -2.22
N VAL A 153 12.61 -10.56 -2.82
CA VAL A 153 13.77 -10.77 -3.73
C VAL A 153 13.67 -9.86 -4.96
N ALA A 154 12.49 -9.77 -5.58
CA ALA A 154 12.27 -8.90 -6.73
C ALA A 154 12.45 -7.40 -6.35
N LYS A 155 11.90 -6.98 -5.22
CA LYS A 155 12.05 -5.61 -4.71
C LYS A 155 13.50 -5.30 -4.31
N GLN A 156 14.27 -6.29 -3.82
CA GLN A 156 15.70 -6.12 -3.56
C GLN A 156 16.48 -5.86 -4.84
N TYR A 157 16.19 -6.57 -5.92
CA TYR A 157 16.77 -6.23 -7.22
C TYR A 157 16.45 -4.79 -7.60
N GLY A 158 15.16 -4.38 -7.49
CA GLY A 158 14.73 -3.00 -7.76
C GLY A 158 15.48 -1.95 -6.95
N PHE A 159 15.73 -2.21 -5.67
CA PHE A 159 16.54 -1.34 -4.80
C PHE A 159 17.97 -1.20 -5.33
N TRP A 160 18.66 -2.32 -5.58
CA TRP A 160 20.05 -2.30 -5.99
C TRP A 160 20.27 -1.74 -7.40
N ILE A 161 19.39 -2.04 -8.36
CA ILE A 161 19.50 -1.47 -9.70
C ILE A 161 19.26 0.05 -9.69
N THR A 162 18.38 0.55 -8.84
CA THR A 162 18.17 2.01 -8.64
C THR A 162 19.46 2.65 -8.12
N LYS A 163 20.11 2.05 -7.14
CA LYS A 163 21.39 2.51 -6.62
C LYS A 163 22.51 2.46 -7.67
N GLU A 164 22.59 1.37 -8.46
CA GLU A 164 23.54 1.22 -9.55
C GLU A 164 23.40 2.34 -10.60
N TYR A 165 22.16 2.68 -11.00
CA TYR A 165 21.94 3.76 -11.96
C TYR A 165 22.30 5.14 -11.42
N ARG A 166 22.11 5.35 -10.12
CA ARG A 166 22.58 6.55 -9.43
C ARG A 166 24.11 6.68 -9.48
N GLU A 167 24.83 5.59 -9.21
CA GLU A 167 26.28 5.57 -9.13
C GLU A 167 26.94 5.54 -10.52
N ALA A 168 26.43 4.71 -11.44
CA ALA A 168 27.01 4.52 -12.77
C ALA A 168 26.68 5.66 -13.76
N TYR A 169 25.48 6.23 -13.68
CA TYR A 169 25.01 7.22 -14.65
C TYR A 169 24.73 8.59 -14.03
N ASN A 170 25.06 8.79 -12.75
CA ASN A 170 24.82 10.04 -12.00
C ASN A 170 23.35 10.51 -12.05
N MET A 171 22.40 9.56 -12.18
CA MET A 171 20.99 9.86 -12.17
C MET A 171 20.48 10.18 -10.76
N PHE A 172 19.56 11.13 -10.63
CA PHE A 172 18.92 11.40 -9.34
C PHE A 172 17.85 10.34 -9.06
N CYS A 173 18.27 9.20 -8.50
CA CYS A 173 17.39 8.07 -8.17
C CYS A 173 17.49 7.74 -6.68
N CYS A 174 16.32 7.61 -6.02
CA CYS A 174 16.22 7.35 -4.58
C CYS A 174 15.25 6.21 -4.32
N SER A 175 15.54 5.36 -3.34
CA SER A 175 14.63 4.34 -2.86
C SER A 175 14.08 4.71 -1.47
N GLY A 176 12.77 4.60 -1.29
CA GLY A 176 12.13 4.64 0.03
C GLY A 176 11.82 3.23 0.51
N SER A 177 12.48 2.77 1.57
CA SER A 177 12.17 1.48 2.22
C SER A 177 10.93 1.65 3.09
N LEU A 178 9.77 1.42 2.48
CA LEU A 178 8.47 1.64 3.10
C LEU A 178 8.15 0.53 4.09
N PHE A 179 7.87 0.91 5.33
CA PHE A 179 7.22 0.04 6.29
C PHE A 179 5.71 0.03 6.03
N ASN A 180 4.97 -0.81 6.75
CA ASN A 180 3.55 -0.97 6.48
C ASN A 180 2.82 0.38 6.65
N HIS A 181 2.05 0.76 5.66
CA HIS A 181 1.27 1.99 5.68
C HIS A 181 -0.11 1.74 5.10
N GLU A 182 -1.08 2.18 5.84
CA GLU A 182 -2.46 1.79 5.69
C GLU A 182 -3.35 3.01 5.49
N SER A 183 -4.56 2.78 5.05
CA SER A 183 -5.60 3.80 4.95
C SER A 183 -6.95 3.18 4.65
N GLU A 184 -7.97 4.01 4.60
CA GLU A 184 -9.29 3.69 4.09
C GLU A 184 -9.29 3.24 2.60
N ARG A 185 -8.17 3.49 1.87
CA ARG A 185 -7.96 3.04 0.47
C ARG A 185 -7.12 1.78 0.35
N ARG A 186 -6.74 1.15 1.46
CA ARG A 186 -5.99 -0.11 1.42
C ARG A 186 -6.79 -1.19 0.69
N GLY A 187 -6.11 -2.07 -0.05
CA GLY A 187 -6.76 -3.23 -0.67
C GLY A 187 -7.39 -4.16 0.37
N GLU A 188 -8.59 -4.65 0.11
CA GLU A 188 -9.40 -5.42 1.08
C GLU A 188 -8.79 -6.77 1.47
N THR A 189 -7.86 -7.30 0.67
CA THR A 189 -7.15 -8.55 0.94
C THR A 189 -5.99 -8.40 1.92
N PHE A 190 -5.55 -7.17 2.22
CA PHE A 190 -4.51 -6.91 3.21
C PHE A 190 -5.05 -6.99 4.64
N VAL A 191 -4.22 -7.49 5.55
CA VAL A 191 -4.63 -7.86 6.91
C VAL A 191 -5.37 -6.75 7.66
N THR A 192 -4.89 -5.53 7.61
CA THR A 192 -5.49 -4.38 8.30
C THR A 192 -6.88 -4.06 7.78
N ARG A 193 -7.04 -3.97 6.44
CA ARG A 193 -8.34 -3.72 5.83
C ARG A 193 -9.30 -4.90 5.99
N LYS A 194 -8.77 -6.13 5.93
CA LYS A 194 -9.55 -7.34 6.24
C LYS A 194 -10.13 -7.28 7.65
N ILE A 195 -9.37 -6.79 8.63
CA ILE A 195 -9.82 -6.64 10.02
C ILE A 195 -10.90 -5.57 10.14
N THR A 196 -10.69 -4.37 9.58
CA THR A 196 -11.65 -3.26 9.72
C THR A 196 -12.98 -3.54 9.01
N LEU A 197 -12.93 -4.13 7.81
CA LEU A 197 -14.13 -4.60 7.11
C LEU A 197 -14.87 -5.70 7.88
N ALA A 198 -14.15 -6.68 8.43
CA ALA A 198 -14.78 -7.74 9.22
C ALA A 198 -15.42 -7.19 10.49
N ALA A 199 -14.76 -6.28 11.21
CA ALA A 199 -15.33 -5.63 12.38
C ALA A 199 -16.64 -4.89 12.03
N ALA A 200 -16.66 -4.14 10.92
CA ALA A 200 -17.84 -3.45 10.44
C ALA A 200 -18.97 -4.42 10.03
N ARG A 201 -18.63 -5.50 9.28
CA ARG A 201 -19.61 -6.51 8.83
C ARG A 201 -20.17 -7.32 9.98
N ILE A 202 -19.34 -7.70 10.96
CA ILE A 202 -19.78 -8.42 12.16
C ILE A 202 -20.74 -7.54 12.97
N LYS A 203 -20.38 -6.27 13.20
CA LYS A 203 -21.24 -5.31 13.89
C LYS A 203 -22.61 -5.15 13.22
N GLN A 204 -22.64 -5.17 11.90
CA GLN A 204 -23.90 -5.02 11.13
C GLN A 204 -24.60 -6.36 10.82
N GLY A 205 -24.09 -7.49 11.33
CA GLY A 205 -24.70 -8.81 11.18
C GLY A 205 -24.54 -9.42 9.79
N LYS A 206 -23.56 -8.97 9.00
CA LYS A 206 -23.25 -9.50 7.65
C LYS A 206 -22.15 -10.55 7.62
N GLN A 207 -21.45 -10.75 8.74
CA GLN A 207 -20.38 -11.73 8.89
C GLN A 207 -20.37 -12.27 10.32
N ASP A 208 -20.12 -13.57 10.47
CA ASP A 208 -20.11 -14.21 11.79
C ASP A 208 -18.71 -14.21 12.42
N LYS A 209 -17.65 -14.44 11.63
CA LYS A 209 -16.28 -14.60 12.13
C LYS A 209 -15.25 -14.02 11.16
N LEU A 210 -14.11 -13.64 11.72
CA LEU A 210 -12.89 -13.26 11.02
C LEU A 210 -11.83 -14.35 11.21
N TYR A 211 -11.23 -14.82 10.11
CA TYR A 211 -10.10 -15.77 10.14
C TYR A 211 -8.80 -15.04 9.78
N LEU A 212 -7.78 -15.21 10.62
CA LEU A 212 -6.47 -14.57 10.48
C LEU A 212 -5.34 -15.62 10.62
N GLY A 213 -4.12 -15.21 10.29
CA GLY A 213 -2.91 -15.97 10.58
C GLY A 213 -2.33 -15.60 11.96
N ASN A 214 -1.02 -15.41 12.04
CA ASN A 214 -0.31 -15.13 13.28
C ASN A 214 -0.68 -13.77 13.88
N LEU A 215 -1.43 -13.77 14.98
CA LEU A 215 -1.87 -12.59 15.71
C LEU A 215 -0.73 -11.87 16.47
N SER A 216 0.37 -12.58 16.75
CA SER A 216 1.53 -12.03 17.45
C SER A 216 2.54 -11.35 16.54
N SER A 217 2.36 -11.39 15.22
CA SER A 217 3.22 -10.68 14.27
C SER A 217 3.23 -9.19 14.55
N LEU A 218 4.45 -8.62 14.66
CA LEU A 218 4.68 -7.20 14.94
C LEU A 218 4.94 -6.43 13.65
N ARG A 219 4.28 -5.29 13.49
CA ARG A 219 4.43 -4.41 12.32
C ARG A 219 4.48 -2.95 12.77
N ASP A 220 5.25 -2.17 12.05
CA ASP A 220 5.24 -0.72 12.13
C ASP A 220 4.20 -0.21 11.11
N TRP A 221 3.07 0.30 11.58
CA TRP A 221 1.98 0.79 10.73
C TRP A 221 1.86 2.31 10.78
N GLY A 222 1.95 2.95 9.63
CA GLY A 222 1.71 4.39 9.47
C GLY A 222 0.53 4.70 8.54
N TYR A 223 0.20 5.97 8.40
CA TYR A 223 -0.84 6.46 7.51
C TYR A 223 -0.29 6.77 6.11
N ALA A 224 -0.92 6.23 5.07
CA ALA A 224 -0.43 6.37 3.71
C ALA A 224 -0.27 7.84 3.24
N LYS A 225 -1.14 8.76 3.69
CA LYS A 225 -1.00 10.20 3.39
C LYS A 225 0.27 10.81 3.97
N ASP A 226 0.69 10.38 5.15
CA ASP A 226 1.93 10.86 5.76
C ASP A 226 3.15 10.32 5.00
N TYR A 227 3.04 9.09 4.47
CA TYR A 227 4.10 8.44 3.70
C TYR A 227 4.31 9.06 2.32
N VAL A 228 3.24 9.45 1.60
CA VAL A 228 3.40 10.11 0.30
C VAL A 228 4.06 11.49 0.43
N GLU A 229 3.87 12.19 1.55
CA GLU A 229 4.62 13.41 1.86
C GLU A 229 6.13 13.12 1.94
N CYS A 230 6.55 12.02 2.58
CA CYS A 230 7.94 11.60 2.64
C CYS A 230 8.52 11.26 1.25
N MET A 231 7.75 10.55 0.42
CA MET A 231 8.16 10.25 -0.96
C MET A 231 8.49 11.53 -1.75
N TRP A 232 7.66 12.56 -1.59
CA TRP A 232 7.90 13.86 -2.21
C TRP A 232 9.13 14.54 -1.62
N LEU A 233 9.28 14.59 -0.29
CA LEU A 233 10.42 15.21 0.39
C LEU A 233 11.76 14.58 -0.05
N ILE A 234 11.81 13.27 -0.23
CA ILE A 234 13.01 12.56 -0.75
C ILE A 234 13.45 13.14 -2.10
N LEU A 235 12.51 13.41 -3.00
CA LEU A 235 12.83 14.01 -4.30
C LEU A 235 13.10 15.52 -4.23
N GLN A 236 12.80 16.20 -3.13
CA GLN A 236 13.18 17.61 -2.93
C GLN A 236 14.57 17.76 -2.30
N ASN A 237 15.18 16.67 -1.83
CA ASN A 237 16.51 16.70 -1.24
C ASN A 237 17.58 17.16 -2.25
N ASN A 238 18.71 17.66 -1.73
CA ASN A 238 19.82 18.16 -2.56
C ASN A 238 20.68 17.02 -3.16
N ARG A 239 20.64 15.84 -2.58
CA ARG A 239 21.38 14.65 -3.02
C ARG A 239 20.46 13.44 -3.09
N PRO A 240 20.73 12.52 -4.05
CA PRO A 240 19.97 11.28 -4.14
C PRO A 240 20.44 10.29 -3.06
N GLU A 241 19.58 10.02 -2.10
CA GLU A 241 19.82 9.06 -1.01
C GLU A 241 18.59 8.18 -0.78
N ASP A 242 18.83 7.03 -0.14
CA ASP A 242 17.78 6.10 0.25
C ASP A 242 17.37 6.35 1.69
N PHE A 243 16.07 6.12 2.01
CA PHE A 243 15.50 6.41 3.31
C PHE A 243 14.60 5.28 3.79
N VAL A 244 14.64 4.99 5.08
CA VAL A 244 13.63 4.20 5.79
C VAL A 244 12.44 5.11 6.07
N ILE A 245 11.26 4.66 5.66
CA ILE A 245 9.99 5.35 5.88
C ILE A 245 9.14 4.48 6.82
N ALA A 246 9.11 4.85 8.11
CA ALA A 246 8.49 4.09 9.19
C ALA A 246 8.00 5.05 10.27
N THR A 247 7.11 4.60 11.16
CA THR A 247 6.67 5.40 12.32
C THR A 247 7.66 5.33 13.48
N GLY A 248 8.42 4.24 13.57
CA GLY A 248 9.29 3.93 14.70
C GLY A 248 8.55 3.25 15.86
N THR A 249 7.31 2.85 15.66
CA THR A 249 6.49 2.18 16.68
C THR A 249 5.90 0.90 16.12
N GLN A 250 5.94 -0.17 16.90
CA GLN A 250 5.37 -1.46 16.53
C GLN A 250 4.07 -1.74 17.26
N HIS A 251 3.18 -2.44 16.56
CA HIS A 251 1.95 -3.01 17.12
C HIS A 251 1.75 -4.44 16.60
N SER A 252 1.11 -5.28 17.41
CA SER A 252 0.73 -6.63 16.98
C SER A 252 -0.56 -6.62 16.18
N VAL A 253 -0.76 -7.66 15.37
CA VAL A 253 -2.06 -7.88 14.68
C VAL A 253 -3.19 -7.98 15.71
N ARG A 254 -2.93 -8.60 16.88
CA ARG A 254 -3.88 -8.67 18.00
C ARG A 254 -4.30 -7.29 18.50
N GLU A 255 -3.34 -6.36 18.72
CA GLU A 255 -3.66 -4.98 19.14
C GLU A 255 -4.47 -4.24 18.08
N PHE A 256 -4.18 -4.46 16.79
CA PHE A 256 -4.98 -3.90 15.71
C PHE A 256 -6.43 -4.42 15.74
N CYS A 257 -6.63 -5.73 15.92
CA CYS A 257 -7.96 -6.33 16.10
C CYS A 257 -8.68 -5.74 17.32
N GLN A 258 -8.00 -5.70 18.48
CA GLN A 258 -8.56 -5.17 19.71
C GLN A 258 -9.13 -3.75 19.49
N LEU A 259 -8.33 -2.90 18.87
CA LEU A 259 -8.70 -1.51 18.64
C LEU A 259 -9.79 -1.36 17.59
N ALA A 260 -9.74 -2.13 16.50
CA ALA A 260 -10.75 -2.09 15.45
C ALA A 260 -12.13 -2.53 15.96
N PHE A 261 -12.18 -3.60 16.75
CA PHE A 261 -13.43 -4.07 17.34
C PHE A 261 -13.94 -3.12 18.43
N HIS A 262 -13.06 -2.53 19.23
CA HIS A 262 -13.43 -1.49 20.19
C HIS A 262 -14.15 -0.32 19.52
N TYR A 263 -13.67 0.17 18.38
CA TYR A 263 -14.30 1.29 17.66
C TYR A 263 -15.68 0.98 17.08
N VAL A 264 -16.02 -0.29 16.89
CA VAL A 264 -17.41 -0.68 16.54
C VAL A 264 -18.24 -1.05 17.78
N GLY A 265 -17.73 -0.82 19.01
CA GLY A 265 -18.41 -1.10 20.26
C GLY A 265 -18.51 -2.59 20.58
N ILE A 266 -17.44 -3.35 20.30
CA ILE A 266 -17.28 -4.76 20.66
C ILE A 266 -15.97 -4.90 21.45
N GLU A 267 -16.05 -5.33 22.70
CA GLU A 267 -14.88 -5.57 23.54
C GLU A 267 -14.45 -7.03 23.41
N LEU A 268 -13.21 -7.24 22.95
CA LEU A 268 -12.64 -8.57 22.80
C LEU A 268 -11.89 -9.03 24.05
N ARG A 269 -12.05 -10.31 24.41
CA ARG A 269 -11.13 -11.05 25.27
C ARG A 269 -10.46 -12.16 24.45
N TRP A 270 -9.25 -12.55 24.84
CA TRP A 270 -8.48 -13.53 24.13
C TRP A 270 -8.36 -14.81 24.94
N GLU A 271 -8.49 -15.98 24.27
CA GLU A 271 -8.30 -17.30 24.84
C GLU A 271 -7.47 -18.16 23.90
N GLY A 272 -6.62 -19.04 24.47
CA GLY A 272 -5.72 -19.90 23.72
C GLY A 272 -4.45 -19.19 23.24
N GLU A 273 -3.61 -19.92 22.50
CA GLU A 273 -2.36 -19.44 21.94
C GLU A 273 -2.12 -20.07 20.55
N GLY A 274 -1.40 -19.37 19.68
CA GLY A 274 -1.04 -19.86 18.35
C GLY A 274 -2.25 -20.21 17.49
N LEU A 275 -2.36 -21.44 17.02
CA LEU A 275 -3.50 -21.89 16.19
C LEU A 275 -4.81 -22.03 16.97
N ASP A 276 -4.75 -22.15 18.27
CA ASP A 276 -5.95 -22.28 19.13
C ASP A 276 -6.42 -20.92 19.67
N GLU A 277 -5.74 -19.83 19.31
CA GLU A 277 -6.07 -18.49 19.79
C GLU A 277 -7.38 -17.99 19.20
N LYS A 278 -8.24 -17.41 20.06
CA LYS A 278 -9.58 -16.92 19.72
C LYS A 278 -9.83 -15.54 20.32
N GLY A 279 -10.42 -14.67 19.52
CA GLY A 279 -10.99 -13.40 19.98
C GLY A 279 -12.48 -13.57 20.23
N ILE A 280 -12.91 -13.32 21.45
CA ILE A 280 -14.27 -13.58 21.95
C ILE A 280 -14.88 -12.26 22.39
N ASP A 281 -16.09 -11.98 21.93
CA ASP A 281 -16.89 -10.85 22.43
C ASP A 281 -17.19 -11.02 23.91
N GLN A 282 -16.80 -10.07 24.72
CA GLN A 282 -16.99 -10.14 26.18
C GLN A 282 -18.48 -10.14 26.58
N GLU A 283 -19.34 -9.47 25.83
CA GLU A 283 -20.77 -9.34 26.14
C GLU A 283 -21.55 -10.59 25.75
N SER A 284 -21.40 -11.04 24.50
CA SER A 284 -22.20 -12.17 23.98
C SER A 284 -21.56 -13.55 24.18
N GLY A 285 -20.26 -13.60 24.49
CA GLY A 285 -19.49 -14.85 24.55
C GLY A 285 -19.24 -15.51 23.21
N LYS A 286 -19.60 -14.86 22.09
CA LYS A 286 -19.37 -15.40 20.73
C LYS A 286 -17.91 -15.31 20.33
N ILE A 287 -17.42 -16.35 19.67
CA ILE A 287 -16.10 -16.33 19.03
C ILE A 287 -16.23 -15.53 17.74
N LEU A 288 -15.53 -14.40 17.65
CA LEU A 288 -15.53 -13.50 16.50
C LEU A 288 -14.25 -13.58 15.67
N ILE A 289 -13.13 -13.98 16.27
CA ILE A 289 -11.85 -14.15 15.57
C ILE A 289 -11.31 -15.54 15.86
N GLU A 290 -10.84 -16.22 14.83
CA GLU A 290 -10.14 -17.51 14.92
C GLU A 290 -8.87 -17.49 14.07
N VAL A 291 -7.83 -18.15 14.54
CA VAL A 291 -6.61 -18.35 13.76
C VAL A 291 -6.80 -19.55 12.82
N SER A 292 -6.42 -19.39 11.55
CA SER A 292 -6.44 -20.45 10.56
C SER A 292 -5.06 -20.68 9.96
N PRO A 293 -4.61 -21.95 9.82
CA PRO A 293 -3.35 -22.28 9.17
C PRO A 293 -3.30 -21.84 7.69
N ASP A 294 -4.45 -21.70 7.03
CA ASP A 294 -4.53 -21.27 5.62
C ASP A 294 -3.98 -19.84 5.40
N PHE A 295 -3.87 -19.04 6.47
CA PHE A 295 -3.32 -17.69 6.42
C PHE A 295 -1.86 -17.61 6.89
N TYR A 296 -1.20 -18.75 7.14
CA TYR A 296 0.24 -18.79 7.39
C TYR A 296 0.99 -18.85 6.06
N ARG A 297 2.04 -18.06 5.94
CA ARG A 297 2.92 -18.08 4.76
C ARG A 297 3.95 -19.19 4.88
N PRO A 298 4.49 -19.72 3.76
CA PRO A 298 5.61 -20.68 3.78
C PRO A 298 6.81 -20.15 4.57
N THR A 299 7.07 -18.85 4.45
CA THR A 299 8.01 -18.09 5.26
C THR A 299 7.32 -16.81 5.73
N ASP A 300 7.35 -16.53 7.03
CA ASP A 300 6.72 -15.32 7.59
C ASP A 300 7.75 -14.45 8.29
N VAL A 301 7.59 -13.14 8.09
CA VAL A 301 8.40 -12.12 8.75
C VAL A 301 7.71 -11.75 10.06
N VAL A 302 8.36 -12.05 11.18
CA VAL A 302 7.77 -11.89 12.51
C VAL A 302 7.88 -10.46 13.02
N ASN A 303 8.98 -9.76 12.67
CA ASN A 303 9.32 -8.48 13.28
C ASN A 303 9.80 -7.46 12.23
N LEU A 304 8.99 -6.47 11.93
CA LEU A 304 9.39 -5.31 11.12
C LEU A 304 9.20 -4.03 11.97
N TRP A 305 10.34 -3.41 12.31
CA TRP A 305 10.40 -2.21 13.13
C TRP A 305 11.40 -1.23 12.53
N GLY A 306 10.91 -0.15 11.90
CA GLY A 306 11.76 0.80 11.21
C GLY A 306 12.32 1.90 12.12
N ASP A 307 13.54 2.36 11.81
CA ASP A 307 14.12 3.56 12.41
C ASP A 307 13.98 4.75 11.44
N PRO A 308 13.05 5.68 11.66
CA PRO A 308 12.84 6.83 10.78
C PRO A 308 13.81 7.99 11.03
N THR A 309 14.84 7.81 11.85
CA THR A 309 15.71 8.91 12.32
C THR A 309 16.31 9.71 11.16
N LYS A 310 16.79 9.04 10.10
CA LYS A 310 17.35 9.73 8.94
C LYS A 310 16.30 10.59 8.23
N ALA A 311 15.12 10.04 7.95
CA ALA A 311 14.04 10.79 7.28
C ALA A 311 13.55 11.98 8.13
N ARG A 312 13.48 11.81 9.45
CA ARG A 312 13.12 12.89 10.38
C ARG A 312 14.15 14.01 10.41
N THR A 313 15.44 13.66 10.48
CA THR A 313 16.52 14.64 10.67
C THR A 313 16.93 15.34 9.39
N GLU A 314 17.00 14.62 8.27
CA GLU A 314 17.48 15.16 7.00
C GLU A 314 16.35 15.77 6.14
N LEU A 315 15.14 15.22 6.20
CA LEU A 315 14.00 15.68 5.42
C LEU A 315 13.01 16.53 6.23
N GLY A 316 13.12 16.54 7.56
CA GLY A 316 12.15 17.19 8.45
C GLY A 316 10.78 16.50 8.44
N TRP A 317 10.73 15.24 8.00
CA TRP A 317 9.48 14.49 7.96
C TRP A 317 8.97 14.11 9.34
N ASN A 318 7.65 14.20 9.56
CA ASN A 318 7.00 13.76 10.79
C ASN A 318 6.25 12.44 10.56
N PRO A 319 6.82 11.29 10.99
CA PRO A 319 6.22 9.97 10.78
C PRO A 319 4.99 9.69 11.65
N THR A 320 4.76 10.48 12.68
CA THR A 320 3.68 10.29 13.66
C THR A 320 2.65 11.42 13.63
N LYS A 321 2.47 12.05 12.47
CA LYS A 321 1.46 13.08 12.23
C LYS A 321 0.05 12.51 12.46
N THR A 322 -0.16 11.25 12.03
CA THR A 322 -1.34 10.46 12.36
C THR A 322 -0.94 9.32 13.30
N SER A 323 -1.58 9.23 14.49
CA SER A 323 -1.29 8.14 15.43
C SER A 323 -1.87 6.80 14.97
N PHE A 324 -1.40 5.70 15.57
CA PHE A 324 -1.94 4.36 15.30
C PHE A 324 -3.46 4.28 15.59
N GLU A 325 -3.90 4.83 16.71
CA GLU A 325 -5.31 4.86 17.08
C GLU A 325 -6.14 5.66 16.10
N GLN A 326 -5.64 6.81 15.65
CA GLN A 326 -6.31 7.63 14.64
C GLN A 326 -6.41 6.89 13.31
N LEU A 327 -5.34 6.19 12.88
CA LEU A 327 -5.32 5.40 11.68
C LEU A 327 -6.38 4.28 11.71
N VAL A 328 -6.40 3.48 12.78
CA VAL A 328 -7.39 2.39 12.91
C VAL A 328 -8.80 2.96 12.92
N LYS A 329 -9.02 4.06 13.66
CA LYS A 329 -10.34 4.72 13.70
C LYS A 329 -10.80 5.19 12.32
N LEU A 330 -9.93 5.88 11.56
CA LEU A 330 -10.24 6.34 10.19
C LEU A 330 -10.65 5.18 9.28
N MET A 331 -9.93 4.06 9.35
CA MET A 331 -10.24 2.87 8.55
C MET A 331 -11.57 2.23 8.97
N VAL A 332 -11.82 2.12 10.27
CA VAL A 332 -13.09 1.56 10.81
C VAL A 332 -14.28 2.43 10.46
N ASP A 333 -14.18 3.75 10.68
CA ASP A 333 -15.28 4.70 10.38
C ASP A 333 -15.67 4.60 8.90
N HIS A 334 -14.67 4.60 7.99
CA HIS A 334 -14.91 4.43 6.55
C HIS A 334 -15.58 3.09 6.22
N ASP A 335 -15.13 1.98 6.82
CA ASP A 335 -15.69 0.67 6.54
C ASP A 335 -17.08 0.47 7.13
N MET A 336 -17.39 1.13 8.25
CA MET A 336 -18.75 1.17 8.80
C MET A 336 -19.72 1.87 7.84
N GLU A 337 -19.31 3.00 7.25
CA GLU A 337 -20.09 3.71 6.24
C GLU A 337 -20.25 2.86 4.96
N LYS A 338 -19.17 2.27 4.46
CA LYS A 338 -19.19 1.40 3.27
C LYS A 338 -20.16 0.24 3.45
N VAL A 339 -20.07 -0.49 4.56
CA VAL A 339 -20.95 -1.65 4.82
C VAL A 339 -22.42 -1.24 5.03
N ALA A 340 -22.66 -0.04 5.57
CA ALA A 340 -24.02 0.50 5.69
C ALA A 340 -24.64 0.80 4.31
N VAL A 341 -23.86 1.34 3.38
CA VAL A 341 -24.30 1.57 1.98
C VAL A 341 -24.58 0.25 1.28
N GLU A 342 -23.65 -0.73 1.35
CA GLU A 342 -23.84 -2.08 0.80
C GLU A 342 -25.15 -2.73 1.30
N ARG A 343 -25.49 -2.54 2.58
CA ARG A 343 -26.74 -3.04 3.18
C ARG A 343 -27.98 -2.35 2.62
N ALA A 344 -27.91 -1.04 2.42
CA ALA A 344 -29.04 -0.28 1.86
C ALA A 344 -29.31 -0.68 0.41
N GLU A 345 -28.26 -0.87 -0.41
CA GLU A 345 -28.38 -1.34 -1.79
C GLU A 345 -28.99 -2.74 -1.89
N GLU A 346 -28.54 -3.69 -1.06
CA GLU A 346 -29.12 -5.03 -0.98
C GLU A 346 -30.62 -4.99 -0.64
N HIS A 347 -31.01 -4.14 0.31
CA HIS A 347 -32.41 -3.99 0.71
C HIS A 347 -33.28 -3.43 -0.42
N ILE A 348 -32.74 -2.47 -1.18
CA ILE A 348 -33.42 -1.91 -2.36
C ILE A 348 -33.57 -2.99 -3.45
N CYS A 349 -32.53 -3.76 -3.72
CA CYS A 349 -32.54 -4.84 -4.71
C CYS A 349 -33.57 -5.93 -4.33
N CYS A 350 -33.60 -6.36 -3.05
CA CYS A 350 -34.55 -7.35 -2.58
C CYS A 350 -35.99 -6.86 -2.72
N ASN A 351 -36.27 -5.61 -2.31
CA ASN A 351 -37.63 -5.01 -2.46
C ASN A 351 -38.03 -4.90 -3.93
N LEU A 352 -37.12 -4.55 -4.83
CA LEU A 352 -37.36 -4.48 -6.26
C LEU A 352 -37.65 -5.88 -6.86
N ALA A 353 -36.91 -6.90 -6.46
CA ALA A 353 -37.13 -8.28 -6.89
C ALA A 353 -38.49 -8.79 -6.45
N GLU A 354 -38.91 -8.58 -5.16
CA GLU A 354 -40.24 -8.92 -4.68
C GLU A 354 -41.36 -8.17 -5.42
N TYR A 355 -41.09 -6.89 -5.78
CA TYR A 355 -42.04 -6.08 -6.54
C TYR A 355 -42.26 -6.64 -7.96
N LEU A 356 -41.18 -7.09 -8.61
CA LEU A 356 -41.23 -7.70 -9.93
C LEU A 356 -41.90 -9.08 -9.91
N GLU A 357 -41.63 -9.91 -8.89
CA GLU A 357 -42.24 -11.24 -8.72
C GLU A 357 -43.77 -11.15 -8.46
N LYS A 358 -44.23 -10.12 -7.74
CA LYS A 358 -45.64 -9.89 -7.47
C LYS A 358 -46.44 -9.37 -8.68
N GLY A 359 -45.81 -9.20 -9.84
CA GLY A 359 -46.50 -8.94 -11.13
C GLY A 359 -47.16 -7.56 -11.22
N VAL A 360 -46.62 -6.54 -10.54
CA VAL A 360 -47.20 -5.18 -10.56
C VAL A 360 -46.69 -4.34 -11.75
N VAL A 361 -46.08 -4.97 -12.74
CA VAL A 361 -45.83 -4.34 -14.05
C VAL A 361 -46.88 -4.85 -15.02
N LYS A 362 -47.98 -4.09 -15.13
CA LYS A 362 -48.91 -4.17 -16.27
C LYS A 362 -48.44 -3.26 -17.40
#